data_dbfa782258d3747579a9176615bfba83
#
_entry.id   dbfa782258d3747579a9176615bfba83
#
_cell.length_a   1.000
_cell.length_b   1.000
_cell.length_c   1.000
_cell.angle_alpha   90.00
_cell.angle_beta   90.00
_cell.angle_gamma   90.00
#
_symmetry.space_group_name_H-M   'P 1'
#
loop_
_entity.id
_entity.type
_entity.pdbx_description
1 polymer ?
#
loop_
_entity_poly.entity_id
_entity_poly.type
_entity_poly.pdbx_seq_one_letter_code
_entity_poly.pdbx_strand_id
1 'polypeptide(L)'
;MYKNRRNSLINHLPKNSALIIPGADLQYRNADSSYNLRQESSFYYFSGFCEPSSLMVLVNNGSSIDSIIFVPEKDKLKEIWDGYRAGPEGAVKDFLFDQAFENHKSDNLVPEILQGLDKVFYSIGKKSGFDQKVIDWTCAANSKDRHSRSIDIIDGSSLVGNLRLIKDDYEIETMKKACDISAQSFVEVMKSIKPGDNEQEIEALFLYEFAKRGGRFPAYTPIVAGGEGACVLHYIENDKELKNTDLILVDAGCEYKMYASDIT
;
A
#
# COMPACT_ATOMS: atom_id res chain seq x y z
N MET A 1 8.17 -14.86 -4.75
CA MET A 1 8.38 -13.45 -5.14
C MET A 1 8.65 -12.57 -3.92
N TYR A 2 7.72 -12.31 -3.02
CA TYR A 2 7.86 -11.36 -1.89
C TYR A 2 9.07 -11.66 -0.98
N LYS A 3 9.31 -12.93 -0.60
CA LYS A 3 10.51 -13.32 0.17
C LYS A 3 11.80 -12.91 -0.52
N ASN A 4 11.89 -13.08 -1.85
CA ASN A 4 13.09 -12.69 -2.60
C ASN A 4 13.29 -11.17 -2.59
N ARG A 5 12.20 -10.38 -2.68
CA ARG A 5 12.26 -8.92 -2.58
C ARG A 5 12.73 -8.48 -1.18
N ARG A 6 12.22 -9.11 -0.11
CA ARG A 6 12.71 -8.86 1.26
C ARG A 6 14.18 -9.18 1.40
N ASN A 7 14.61 -10.34 0.96
CA ASN A 7 16.02 -10.74 1.02
C ASN A 7 16.91 -9.78 0.23
N SER A 8 16.47 -9.35 -0.96
CA SER A 8 17.19 -8.35 -1.74
C SER A 8 17.31 -7.03 -0.97
N LEU A 9 16.21 -6.55 -0.35
CA LEU A 9 16.22 -5.33 0.43
C LEU A 9 17.14 -5.42 1.64
N ILE A 10 17.08 -6.52 2.40
CA ILE A 10 17.93 -6.72 3.58
C ILE A 10 19.41 -6.74 3.20
N ASN A 11 19.75 -7.33 2.07
CA ASN A 11 21.13 -7.35 1.58
C ASN A 11 21.67 -5.96 1.19
N HIS A 12 20.80 -4.99 0.94
CA HIS A 12 21.17 -3.59 0.71
C HIS A 12 21.22 -2.77 2.02
N LEU A 13 20.72 -3.31 3.12
CA LEU A 13 20.84 -2.66 4.42
C LEU A 13 22.28 -2.78 4.95
N PRO A 14 22.82 -1.72 5.51
CA PRO A 14 24.09 -1.81 6.25
C PRO A 14 24.02 -2.86 7.37
N LYS A 15 25.15 -3.43 7.74
CA LYS A 15 25.22 -4.29 8.92
C LYS A 15 24.78 -3.52 10.16
N ASN A 16 24.25 -4.22 11.14
CA ASN A 16 23.72 -3.68 12.38
C ASN A 16 22.64 -2.60 12.15
N SER A 17 21.72 -2.89 11.24
CA SER A 17 20.60 -1.99 10.96
C SER A 17 19.26 -2.70 10.78
N ALA A 18 18.18 -1.94 10.96
CA ALA A 18 16.83 -2.37 10.65
C ALA A 18 16.15 -1.39 9.69
N LEU A 19 15.19 -1.90 8.92
CA LEU A 19 14.24 -1.09 8.15
C LEU A 19 12.82 -1.41 8.64
N ILE A 20 12.08 -0.36 8.97
CA ILE A 20 10.70 -0.44 9.45
C ILE A 20 9.78 0.06 8.34
N ILE A 21 8.79 -0.77 7.96
CA ILE A 21 7.77 -0.42 6.95
C ILE A 21 6.39 -0.66 7.55
N PRO A 22 5.62 0.40 7.88
CA PRO A 22 4.26 0.25 8.35
C PRO A 22 3.30 -0.07 7.21
N GLY A 23 2.32 -0.90 7.47
CA GLY A 23 1.16 -1.08 6.61
C GLY A 23 0.11 0.02 6.80
N ALA A 24 -0.94 -0.03 6.00
CA ALA A 24 -2.07 0.88 6.11
C ALA A 24 -3.00 0.49 7.27
N ASP A 25 -3.62 1.49 7.86
CA ASP A 25 -4.71 1.32 8.81
C ASP A 25 -6.06 1.45 8.10
N LEU A 26 -7.12 0.88 8.68
CA LEU A 26 -8.47 1.12 8.20
C LEU A 26 -8.84 2.60 8.32
N GLN A 27 -9.43 3.13 7.27
CA GLN A 27 -10.02 4.46 7.27
C GLN A 27 -11.53 4.31 7.45
N TYR A 28 -12.09 5.00 8.45
CA TYR A 28 -13.52 4.95 8.71
C TYR A 28 -14.25 6.04 7.91
N ARG A 29 -15.32 5.63 7.25
CA ARG A 29 -16.22 6.54 6.54
C ARG A 29 -17.21 7.17 7.52
N ASN A 30 -17.80 6.34 8.39
CA ASN A 30 -18.80 6.74 9.38
C ASN A 30 -18.95 5.63 10.41
N ALA A 31 -18.97 5.96 11.70
CA ALA A 31 -19.15 5.04 12.83
C ALA A 31 -18.32 3.75 12.69
N ASP A 32 -18.96 2.61 12.46
CA ASP A 32 -18.35 1.28 12.27
C ASP A 32 -18.12 0.92 10.80
N SER A 33 -18.53 1.78 9.86
CA SER A 33 -18.35 1.55 8.43
C SER A 33 -16.99 2.07 7.96
N SER A 34 -16.13 1.18 7.48
CA SER A 34 -14.83 1.53 6.92
C SER A 34 -14.86 1.62 5.40
N TYR A 35 -13.93 2.40 4.84
CA TYR A 35 -13.56 2.27 3.44
C TYR A 35 -12.86 0.93 3.20
N ASN A 36 -12.89 0.45 1.95
CA ASN A 36 -12.08 -0.70 1.58
C ASN A 36 -10.60 -0.41 1.86
N LEU A 37 -9.92 -1.37 2.49
CA LEU A 37 -8.49 -1.24 2.75
C LEU A 37 -7.73 -1.18 1.43
N ARG A 38 -6.98 -0.12 1.24
CA ARG A 38 -5.90 -0.06 0.25
C ARG A 38 -4.59 -0.09 1.01
N GLN A 39 -3.85 -1.20 0.89
CA GLN A 39 -2.59 -1.40 1.61
C GLN A 39 -1.53 -0.38 1.16
N GLU A 40 -0.57 -0.04 2.04
CA GLU A 40 0.57 0.79 1.68
C GLU A 40 1.42 0.08 0.61
N SER A 41 1.77 0.81 -0.44
CA SER A 41 2.36 0.21 -1.64
C SER A 41 3.70 -0.47 -1.39
N SER A 42 4.57 0.12 -0.58
CA SER A 42 5.88 -0.47 -0.26
C SER A 42 5.73 -1.66 0.67
N PHE A 43 4.84 -1.55 1.66
CA PHE A 43 4.54 -2.67 2.53
C PHE A 43 4.05 -3.89 1.73
N TYR A 44 3.07 -3.68 0.82
CA TYR A 44 2.58 -4.75 -0.04
C TYR A 44 3.67 -5.31 -0.96
N TYR A 45 4.48 -4.44 -1.57
CA TYR A 45 5.55 -4.83 -2.49
C TYR A 45 6.53 -5.84 -1.88
N PHE A 46 6.83 -5.70 -0.59
CA PHE A 46 7.73 -6.60 0.11
C PHE A 46 7.03 -7.74 0.87
N SER A 47 5.77 -7.57 1.26
CA SER A 47 5.05 -8.55 2.08
C SER A 47 4.04 -9.40 1.32
N GLY A 48 3.35 -8.83 0.34
CA GLY A 48 2.13 -9.41 -0.23
C GLY A 48 0.95 -9.47 0.74
N PHE A 49 1.08 -8.88 1.93
CA PHE A 49 0.12 -8.98 3.01
C PHE A 49 -0.89 -7.84 2.99
N CYS A 50 -2.20 -8.14 3.05
CA CYS A 50 -3.27 -7.17 2.85
C CYS A 50 -4.16 -6.94 4.10
N GLU A 51 -3.72 -7.32 5.30
CA GLU A 51 -4.49 -7.02 6.50
C GLU A 51 -4.06 -5.67 7.11
N PRO A 52 -5.00 -4.92 7.74
CA PRO A 52 -4.72 -3.58 8.28
C PRO A 52 -3.80 -3.62 9.49
N SER A 53 -3.26 -2.45 9.85
CA SER A 53 -2.48 -2.23 11.08
C SER A 53 -1.33 -3.22 11.24
N SER A 54 -0.74 -3.65 10.13
CA SER A 54 0.42 -4.53 10.11
C SER A 54 1.71 -3.72 10.04
N LEU A 55 2.80 -4.32 10.51
CA LEU A 55 4.11 -3.68 10.55
C LEU A 55 5.18 -4.69 10.16
N MET A 56 6.08 -4.33 9.27
CA MET A 56 7.22 -5.15 8.88
C MET A 56 8.51 -4.54 9.39
N VAL A 57 9.36 -5.38 9.97
CA VAL A 57 10.72 -5.03 10.43
C VAL A 57 11.70 -5.99 9.76
N LEU A 58 12.60 -5.44 8.97
CA LEU A 58 13.67 -6.17 8.30
C LEU A 58 14.99 -5.86 8.98
N VAL A 59 15.73 -6.87 9.38
CA VAL A 59 16.94 -6.72 10.20
C VAL A 59 18.15 -7.33 9.51
N ASN A 60 19.26 -6.59 9.51
CA ASN A 60 20.58 -7.08 9.18
C ASN A 60 21.50 -6.85 10.40
N ASN A 61 21.67 -7.87 11.25
CA ASN A 61 22.52 -7.76 12.43
C ASN A 61 24.01 -8.07 12.13
N GLY A 62 24.36 -8.24 10.86
CA GLY A 62 25.74 -8.53 10.40
C GLY A 62 26.09 -10.00 10.36
N SER A 63 25.43 -10.86 11.11
CA SER A 63 25.62 -12.31 11.12
C SER A 63 24.40 -13.07 10.59
N SER A 64 23.21 -12.53 10.74
CA SER A 64 21.95 -13.03 10.18
C SER A 64 21.12 -11.93 9.57
N ILE A 65 20.16 -12.34 8.76
CA ILE A 65 19.12 -11.47 8.20
C ILE A 65 17.77 -12.04 8.61
N ASP A 66 16.89 -11.17 9.11
CA ASP A 66 15.58 -11.58 9.59
C ASP A 66 14.47 -10.68 9.00
N SER A 67 13.39 -11.31 8.58
CA SER A 67 12.15 -10.64 8.18
C SER A 67 11.06 -10.92 9.22
N ILE A 68 10.63 -9.87 9.90
CA ILE A 68 9.68 -9.95 11.00
C ILE A 68 8.42 -9.18 10.61
N ILE A 69 7.25 -9.73 10.92
CA ILE A 69 5.98 -9.05 10.69
C ILE A 69 5.11 -9.07 11.94
N PHE A 70 4.47 -7.94 12.20
CA PHE A 70 3.43 -7.81 13.20
C PHE A 70 2.09 -7.69 12.50
N VAL A 71 1.13 -8.55 12.84
CA VAL A 71 -0.15 -8.70 12.14
C VAL A 71 -1.32 -8.75 13.13
N PRO A 72 -2.56 -8.48 12.71
CA PRO A 72 -3.73 -8.70 13.54
C PRO A 72 -3.75 -10.13 14.10
N GLU A 73 -4.20 -10.27 15.34
CA GLU A 73 -4.38 -11.57 15.97
C GLU A 73 -5.42 -12.41 15.22
N LYS A 74 -5.24 -13.74 15.23
CA LYS A 74 -6.24 -14.67 14.73
C LYS A 74 -7.32 -14.86 15.77
N ASP A 75 -8.46 -14.21 15.58
CA ASP A 75 -9.61 -14.23 16.48
C ASP A 75 -10.85 -14.73 15.73
N LYS A 76 -11.34 -15.91 16.10
CA LYS A 76 -12.51 -16.54 15.45
C LYS A 76 -13.79 -15.72 15.56
N LEU A 77 -13.96 -14.93 16.61
CA LEU A 77 -15.13 -14.07 16.76
C LEU A 77 -15.04 -12.87 15.79
N LYS A 78 -13.87 -12.27 15.68
CA LYS A 78 -13.63 -11.19 14.71
C LYS A 78 -13.70 -11.69 13.25
N GLU A 79 -13.24 -12.94 12.99
CA GLU A 79 -13.37 -13.56 11.66
C GLU A 79 -14.82 -13.75 11.18
N ILE A 80 -15.79 -13.86 12.11
CA ILE A 80 -17.22 -13.90 11.77
C ILE A 80 -17.69 -12.56 11.16
N TRP A 81 -17.10 -11.44 11.58
CA TRP A 81 -17.47 -10.10 11.14
C TRP A 81 -16.62 -9.60 9.98
N ASP A 82 -15.32 -9.80 10.05
CA ASP A 82 -14.34 -9.17 9.16
C ASP A 82 -13.79 -10.15 8.09
N GLY A 83 -14.11 -11.44 8.21
CA GLY A 83 -13.57 -12.49 7.35
C GLY A 83 -12.24 -13.06 7.87
N TYR A 84 -11.60 -13.89 7.03
CA TYR A 84 -10.38 -14.62 7.38
C TYR A 84 -9.23 -13.69 7.77
N ARG A 85 -8.51 -14.10 8.82
CA ARG A 85 -7.25 -13.49 9.27
C ARG A 85 -6.14 -14.51 9.27
N ALA A 86 -5.00 -14.19 8.66
CA ALA A 86 -3.84 -15.08 8.62
C ALA A 86 -3.25 -15.33 10.02
N GLY A 87 -3.20 -14.27 10.82
CA GLY A 87 -2.51 -14.28 12.11
C GLY A 87 -1.01 -14.54 11.97
N PRO A 88 -0.26 -14.62 13.07
CA PRO A 88 1.18 -14.87 13.03
C PRO A 88 1.56 -16.18 12.34
N GLU A 89 0.84 -17.27 12.60
CA GLU A 89 1.12 -18.59 11.98
C GLU A 89 0.96 -18.55 10.46
N GLY A 90 -0.11 -17.91 9.94
CA GLY A 90 -0.32 -17.74 8.51
C GLY A 90 0.73 -16.83 7.88
N ALA A 91 1.16 -15.77 8.58
CA ALA A 91 2.21 -14.88 8.10
C ALA A 91 3.55 -15.63 7.88
N VAL A 92 3.91 -16.54 8.78
CA VAL A 92 5.10 -17.38 8.60
C VAL A 92 4.90 -18.41 7.49
N LYS A 93 3.78 -19.13 7.51
CA LYS A 93 3.55 -20.27 6.61
C LYS A 93 3.30 -19.84 5.16
N ASP A 94 2.38 -18.86 4.96
CA ASP A 94 1.86 -18.53 3.64
C ASP A 94 2.60 -17.34 3.02
N PHE A 95 3.12 -16.41 3.84
CA PHE A 95 3.86 -15.23 3.40
C PHE A 95 5.39 -15.35 3.59
N LEU A 96 5.84 -16.46 4.18
CA LEU A 96 7.26 -16.83 4.32
C LEU A 96 8.09 -15.78 5.07
N PHE A 97 7.53 -15.20 6.13
CA PHE A 97 8.30 -14.42 7.10
C PHE A 97 9.09 -15.36 8.01
N ASP A 98 10.23 -14.89 8.50
CA ASP A 98 11.06 -15.70 9.41
C ASP A 98 10.45 -15.72 10.81
N GLN A 99 9.83 -14.59 11.23
CA GLN A 99 9.10 -14.46 12.49
C GLN A 99 7.84 -13.62 12.30
N ALA A 100 6.80 -13.90 13.09
CA ALA A 100 5.57 -13.12 13.09
C ALA A 100 4.98 -13.03 14.50
N PHE A 101 4.39 -11.90 14.83
CA PHE A 101 3.79 -11.59 16.12
C PHE A 101 2.47 -10.86 15.94
N GLU A 102 1.63 -10.86 16.99
CA GLU A 102 0.45 -10.01 17.00
C GLU A 102 0.84 -8.53 17.08
N ASN A 103 0.12 -7.67 16.35
CA ASN A 103 0.45 -6.26 16.18
C ASN A 103 0.47 -5.46 17.49
N HIS A 104 -0.36 -5.82 18.47
CA HIS A 104 -0.38 -5.17 19.78
C HIS A 104 0.92 -5.39 20.59
N LYS A 105 1.75 -6.37 20.21
CA LYS A 105 3.05 -6.62 20.83
C LYS A 105 4.18 -5.73 20.29
N SER A 106 3.92 -4.98 19.21
CA SER A 106 4.95 -4.21 18.53
C SER A 106 5.66 -3.21 19.46
N ASP A 107 4.91 -2.53 20.33
CA ASP A 107 5.49 -1.50 21.22
C ASP A 107 6.48 -2.07 22.26
N ASN A 108 6.35 -3.35 22.57
CA ASN A 108 7.28 -4.06 23.47
C ASN A 108 8.43 -4.72 22.69
N LEU A 109 8.12 -5.42 21.59
CA LEU A 109 9.11 -6.24 20.88
C LEU A 109 9.99 -5.45 19.92
N VAL A 110 9.49 -4.38 19.29
CA VAL A 110 10.33 -3.59 18.38
C VAL A 110 11.55 -3.01 19.09
N PRO A 111 11.45 -2.38 20.29
CA PRO A 111 12.63 -1.95 21.04
C PRO A 111 13.62 -3.08 21.35
N GLU A 112 13.14 -4.31 21.57
CA GLU A 112 14.02 -5.47 21.80
C GLU A 112 14.76 -5.89 20.52
N ILE A 113 14.06 -5.86 19.38
CA ILE A 113 14.64 -6.15 18.07
C ILE A 113 15.70 -5.11 17.69
N LEU A 114 15.49 -3.84 18.05
CA LEU A 114 16.41 -2.73 17.74
C LEU A 114 17.63 -2.68 18.66
N GLN A 115 17.61 -3.37 19.79
CA GLN A 115 18.70 -3.31 20.76
C GLN A 115 20.03 -3.77 20.15
N GLY A 116 21.07 -2.94 20.30
CA GLY A 116 22.41 -3.21 19.78
C GLY A 116 22.60 -2.94 18.28
N LEU A 117 21.59 -2.45 17.58
CA LEU A 117 21.75 -1.96 16.22
C LEU A 117 22.30 -0.54 16.21
N ASP A 118 22.97 -0.18 15.12
CA ASP A 118 23.54 1.17 14.92
C ASP A 118 22.56 2.11 14.21
N LYS A 119 21.65 1.57 13.36
CA LYS A 119 20.79 2.38 12.49
C LYS A 119 19.40 1.79 12.33
N VAL A 120 18.41 2.68 12.28
CA VAL A 120 17.02 2.38 11.92
C VAL A 120 16.63 3.22 10.71
N PHE A 121 16.18 2.54 9.67
CA PHE A 121 15.66 3.15 8.47
C PHE A 121 14.12 3.09 8.47
N TYR A 122 13.46 4.17 8.06
CA TYR A 122 12.04 4.18 7.72
C TYR A 122 11.72 5.42 6.90
N SER A 123 10.54 5.45 6.22
CA SER A 123 10.16 6.62 5.41
C SER A 123 9.61 7.73 6.30
N ILE A 124 10.48 8.69 6.68
CA ILE A 124 10.18 9.79 7.60
C ILE A 124 9.10 10.71 7.00
N GLY A 125 8.12 11.10 7.82
CA GLY A 125 7.07 12.07 7.46
C GLY A 125 5.94 11.53 6.61
N LYS A 126 5.95 10.25 6.21
CA LYS A 126 4.90 9.67 5.35
C LYS A 126 3.63 9.28 6.10
N LYS A 127 3.71 8.89 7.35
CA LYS A 127 2.57 8.45 8.16
C LYS A 127 2.54 9.25 9.46
N SER A 128 1.53 10.11 9.59
CA SER A 128 1.35 10.94 10.80
C SER A 128 1.31 10.08 12.06
N GLY A 129 2.00 10.52 13.11
CA GLY A 129 2.11 9.83 14.40
C GLY A 129 3.04 8.61 14.40
N PHE A 130 3.44 8.09 13.24
CA PHE A 130 4.35 6.95 13.18
C PHE A 130 5.82 7.35 13.44
N ASP A 131 6.19 8.57 13.04
CA ASP A 131 7.52 9.12 13.31
C ASP A 131 7.81 9.13 14.82
N GLN A 132 6.85 9.61 15.62
CA GLN A 132 6.99 9.60 17.09
C GLN A 132 7.13 8.17 17.64
N LYS A 133 6.38 7.23 17.08
CA LYS A 133 6.45 5.82 17.48
C LYS A 133 7.84 5.22 17.25
N VAL A 134 8.46 5.50 16.10
CA VAL A 134 9.83 5.06 15.78
C VAL A 134 10.85 5.70 16.72
N ILE A 135 10.69 7.00 17.04
CA ILE A 135 11.54 7.70 18.01
C ILE A 135 11.41 7.03 19.38
N ASP A 136 10.20 6.78 19.85
CA ASP A 136 9.94 6.16 21.16
C ASP A 136 10.56 4.76 21.27
N TRP A 137 10.41 3.94 20.23
CA TRP A 137 11.02 2.60 20.16
C TRP A 137 12.55 2.67 20.18
N THR A 138 13.13 3.61 19.44
CA THR A 138 14.57 3.82 19.38
C THR A 138 15.12 4.29 20.74
N CYS A 139 14.42 5.24 21.40
CA CYS A 139 14.76 5.68 22.75
C CYS A 139 14.67 4.54 23.77
N ALA A 140 13.62 3.71 23.69
CA ALA A 140 13.43 2.56 24.57
C ALA A 140 14.54 1.50 24.36
N ALA A 141 14.93 1.24 23.11
CA ALA A 141 16.05 0.34 22.80
C ALA A 141 17.38 0.85 23.39
N ASN A 142 17.68 2.14 23.23
CA ASN A 142 18.89 2.79 23.77
C ASN A 142 18.93 2.77 25.30
N SER A 143 17.78 2.84 25.97
CA SER A 143 17.74 2.89 27.45
C SER A 143 18.08 1.57 28.12
N LYS A 144 17.98 0.45 27.41
CA LYS A 144 18.25 -0.91 27.93
C LYS A 144 19.74 -1.22 28.07
N ASP A 145 20.61 -0.51 27.35
CA ASP A 145 22.06 -0.71 27.43
C ASP A 145 22.79 0.64 27.57
N ARG A 146 23.36 0.87 28.75
CA ARG A 146 24.12 2.10 29.07
C ARG A 146 25.43 2.26 28.31
N HIS A 147 25.89 1.20 27.65
CA HIS A 147 27.17 1.16 26.91
C HIS A 147 26.97 1.13 25.40
N SER A 148 25.71 0.99 24.92
CA SER A 148 25.41 1.02 23.49
C SER A 148 25.53 2.43 22.91
N ARG A 149 25.92 2.49 21.64
CA ARG A 149 25.82 3.73 20.87
C ARG A 149 24.36 4.09 20.67
N SER A 150 24.08 5.38 20.53
CA SER A 150 22.77 5.84 20.11
C SER A 150 22.46 5.32 18.71
N ILE A 151 21.25 4.81 18.52
CA ILE A 151 20.77 4.34 17.22
C ILE A 151 20.42 5.57 16.36
N ASP A 152 21.01 5.66 15.17
CA ASP A 152 20.70 6.71 14.20
C ASP A 152 19.37 6.39 13.47
N ILE A 153 18.50 7.38 13.38
CA ILE A 153 17.26 7.28 12.57
C ILE A 153 17.52 7.93 11.20
N ILE A 154 17.30 7.18 10.13
CA ILE A 154 17.66 7.58 8.77
C ILE A 154 16.45 7.40 7.84
N ASP A 155 16.24 8.32 6.89
CA ASP A 155 15.21 8.15 5.87
C ASP A 155 15.53 6.96 4.95
N GLY A 156 14.63 5.98 4.96
CA GLY A 156 14.71 4.74 4.17
C GLY A 156 14.01 4.80 2.81
N SER A 157 13.46 5.95 2.43
CA SER A 157 12.64 6.06 1.20
C SER A 157 13.40 5.69 -0.06
N SER A 158 14.69 6.04 -0.15
CA SER A 158 15.54 5.69 -1.30
C SER A 158 15.86 4.20 -1.38
N LEU A 159 16.06 3.52 -0.25
CA LEU A 159 16.30 2.08 -0.21
C LEU A 159 15.10 1.30 -0.80
N VAL A 160 13.91 1.68 -0.38
CA VAL A 160 12.65 1.10 -0.85
C VAL A 160 12.40 1.47 -2.32
N GLY A 161 12.58 2.75 -2.67
CA GLY A 161 12.30 3.29 -4.00
C GLY A 161 13.18 2.67 -5.09
N ASN A 162 14.47 2.50 -4.84
CA ASN A 162 15.42 1.96 -5.81
C ASN A 162 15.05 0.54 -6.25
N LEU A 163 14.56 -0.32 -5.33
CA LEU A 163 14.13 -1.68 -5.68
C LEU A 163 12.83 -1.72 -6.47
N ARG A 164 11.99 -0.69 -6.35
CA ARG A 164 10.72 -0.56 -7.09
C ARG A 164 10.89 0.16 -8.43
N LEU A 165 12.05 0.79 -8.68
CA LEU A 165 12.30 1.58 -9.89
C LEU A 165 12.31 0.71 -11.15
N ILE A 166 13.02 -0.41 -11.12
CA ILE A 166 13.10 -1.37 -12.22
C ILE A 166 12.11 -2.51 -11.93
N LYS A 167 11.14 -2.69 -12.83
CA LYS A 167 10.07 -3.68 -12.68
C LYS A 167 10.54 -5.04 -13.15
N ASP A 168 10.21 -6.07 -12.37
CA ASP A 168 10.39 -7.47 -12.78
C ASP A 168 9.29 -7.93 -13.77
N ASP A 169 9.44 -9.12 -14.35
CA ASP A 169 8.51 -9.64 -15.35
C ASP A 169 7.07 -9.78 -14.81
N TYR A 170 6.92 -10.15 -13.52
CA TYR A 170 5.61 -10.23 -12.89
C TYR A 170 4.95 -8.85 -12.77
N GLU A 171 5.72 -7.83 -12.43
CA GLU A 171 5.25 -6.44 -12.33
C GLU A 171 4.82 -5.93 -13.71
N ILE A 172 5.64 -6.18 -14.74
CA ILE A 172 5.33 -5.80 -16.13
C ILE A 172 4.04 -6.46 -16.60
N GLU A 173 3.86 -7.76 -16.38
CA GLU A 173 2.63 -8.45 -16.76
C GLU A 173 1.40 -7.96 -15.98
N THR A 174 1.59 -7.63 -14.70
CA THR A 174 0.52 -7.06 -13.87
C THR A 174 0.12 -5.66 -14.35
N MET A 175 1.09 -4.81 -14.70
CA MET A 175 0.86 -3.48 -15.26
C MET A 175 0.19 -3.56 -16.63
N LYS A 176 0.64 -4.44 -17.52
CA LYS A 176 -0.03 -4.69 -18.81
C LYS A 176 -1.50 -5.07 -18.61
N LYS A 177 -1.77 -5.93 -17.62
CA LYS A 177 -3.16 -6.32 -17.32
C LYS A 177 -4.00 -5.13 -16.84
N ALA A 178 -3.45 -4.25 -16.00
CA ALA A 178 -4.11 -3.02 -15.59
C ALA A 178 -4.41 -2.11 -16.80
N CYS A 179 -3.43 -1.92 -17.67
CA CYS A 179 -3.59 -1.13 -18.91
C CYS A 179 -4.64 -1.73 -19.84
N ASP A 180 -4.65 -3.06 -20.04
CA ASP A 180 -5.65 -3.75 -20.87
C ASP A 180 -7.06 -3.57 -20.32
N ILE A 181 -7.25 -3.67 -19.00
CA ILE A 181 -8.55 -3.45 -18.36
C ILE A 181 -9.02 -2.03 -18.64
N SER A 182 -8.16 -1.02 -18.44
CA SER A 182 -8.52 0.37 -18.69
C SER A 182 -8.81 0.65 -20.16
N ALA A 183 -7.97 0.20 -21.07
CA ALA A 183 -8.18 0.39 -22.50
C ALA A 183 -9.49 -0.20 -22.99
N GLN A 184 -9.81 -1.43 -22.59
CA GLN A 184 -11.09 -2.06 -22.93
C GLN A 184 -12.29 -1.32 -22.32
N SER A 185 -12.15 -0.82 -21.07
CA SER A 185 -13.20 -0.04 -20.43
C SER A 185 -13.45 1.28 -21.16
N PHE A 186 -12.39 1.99 -21.58
CA PHE A 186 -12.52 3.18 -22.40
C PHE A 186 -13.29 2.92 -23.70
N VAL A 187 -12.97 1.83 -24.40
CA VAL A 187 -13.69 1.47 -25.63
C VAL A 187 -15.18 1.25 -25.39
N GLU A 188 -15.56 0.57 -24.31
CA GLU A 188 -16.98 0.33 -24.00
C GLU A 188 -17.71 1.61 -23.55
N VAL A 189 -17.05 2.43 -22.73
CA VAL A 189 -17.62 3.69 -22.26
C VAL A 189 -17.81 4.67 -23.43
N MET A 190 -16.82 4.82 -24.31
CA MET A 190 -16.93 5.67 -25.52
C MET A 190 -18.10 5.29 -26.42
N LYS A 191 -18.47 3.99 -26.50
CA LYS A 191 -19.64 3.54 -27.26
C LYS A 191 -20.97 3.88 -26.59
N SER A 192 -20.95 4.13 -25.30
CA SER A 192 -22.16 4.31 -24.48
C SER A 192 -22.53 5.77 -24.27
N ILE A 193 -21.56 6.68 -24.28
CA ILE A 193 -21.75 8.11 -24.02
C ILE A 193 -22.63 8.75 -25.08
N LYS A 194 -23.62 9.54 -24.64
CA LYS A 194 -24.50 10.33 -25.49
C LYS A 194 -24.87 11.67 -24.83
N PRO A 195 -25.29 12.66 -25.61
CA PRO A 195 -25.85 13.91 -25.04
C PRO A 195 -27.00 13.62 -24.09
N GLY A 196 -27.02 14.33 -22.96
CA GLY A 196 -27.98 14.16 -21.88
C GLY A 196 -27.55 13.20 -20.77
N ASP A 197 -26.46 12.44 -20.96
CA ASP A 197 -25.88 11.63 -19.87
C ASP A 197 -25.25 12.56 -18.82
N ASN A 198 -25.31 12.17 -17.56
CA ASN A 198 -24.59 12.88 -16.47
C ASN A 198 -23.16 12.33 -16.36
N GLU A 199 -22.19 13.22 -16.09
CA GLU A 199 -20.78 12.85 -15.87
C GLU A 199 -20.61 11.73 -14.84
N GLN A 200 -21.45 11.74 -13.78
CA GLN A 200 -21.44 10.71 -12.73
C GLN A 200 -21.90 9.33 -13.24
N GLU A 201 -22.81 9.28 -14.21
CA GLU A 201 -23.22 8.01 -14.83
C GLU A 201 -22.07 7.39 -15.62
N ILE A 202 -21.27 8.24 -16.27
CA ILE A 202 -20.07 7.81 -17.02
C ILE A 202 -18.98 7.34 -16.06
N GLU A 203 -18.75 8.05 -14.94
CA GLU A 203 -17.86 7.58 -13.88
C GLU A 203 -18.29 6.20 -13.37
N ALA A 204 -19.57 6.03 -13.04
CA ALA A 204 -20.11 4.76 -12.57
C ALA A 204 -19.93 3.63 -13.61
N LEU A 205 -20.04 3.93 -14.90
CA LEU A 205 -19.80 2.97 -15.98
C LEU A 205 -18.33 2.55 -16.04
N PHE A 206 -17.37 3.46 -15.86
CA PHE A 206 -15.95 3.12 -15.74
C PHE A 206 -15.69 2.18 -14.56
N LEU A 207 -16.23 2.49 -13.39
CA LEU A 207 -16.08 1.65 -12.20
C LEU A 207 -16.67 0.25 -12.41
N TYR A 208 -17.84 0.16 -13.08
CA TYR A 208 -18.43 -1.12 -13.45
C TYR A 208 -17.54 -1.92 -14.42
N GLU A 209 -17.06 -1.28 -15.49
CA GLU A 209 -16.24 -1.95 -16.50
C GLU A 209 -14.88 -2.40 -15.95
N PHE A 210 -14.27 -1.61 -15.06
CA PHE A 210 -13.05 -2.02 -14.33
C PHE A 210 -13.32 -3.26 -13.48
N ALA A 211 -14.35 -3.22 -12.64
CA ALA A 211 -14.70 -4.32 -11.73
C ALA A 211 -15.05 -5.60 -12.49
N LYS A 212 -15.82 -5.50 -13.55
CA LYS A 212 -16.22 -6.62 -14.44
C LYS A 212 -15.00 -7.34 -15.04
N ARG A 213 -13.89 -6.62 -15.28
CA ARG A 213 -12.64 -7.17 -15.85
C ARG A 213 -11.60 -7.53 -14.81
N GLY A 214 -11.91 -7.37 -13.51
CA GLY A 214 -11.05 -7.76 -12.39
C GLY A 214 -10.20 -6.62 -11.78
N GLY A 215 -10.32 -5.38 -12.28
CA GLY A 215 -9.81 -4.17 -11.64
C GLY A 215 -10.85 -3.63 -10.66
N ARG A 216 -10.85 -4.15 -9.43
CA ARG A 216 -11.91 -3.85 -8.45
C ARG A 216 -12.00 -2.37 -8.08
N PHE A 217 -10.88 -1.65 -8.14
CA PHE A 217 -10.78 -0.26 -7.72
C PHE A 217 -10.21 0.60 -8.85
N PRO A 218 -10.62 1.87 -8.93
CA PRO A 218 -9.89 2.84 -9.72
C PRO A 218 -8.52 3.12 -9.07
N ALA A 219 -7.52 3.47 -9.88
CA ALA A 219 -6.21 3.84 -9.41
C ALA A 219 -6.21 5.23 -8.73
N TYR A 220 -7.11 6.08 -9.17
CA TYR A 220 -7.41 7.43 -8.68
C TYR A 220 -8.89 7.74 -8.96
N THR A 221 -9.40 8.82 -8.37
CA THR A 221 -10.78 9.26 -8.65
C THR A 221 -10.90 9.59 -10.13
N PRO A 222 -11.78 8.93 -10.89
CA PRO A 222 -11.97 9.23 -12.30
C PRO A 222 -12.40 10.67 -12.52
N ILE A 223 -11.89 11.29 -13.56
CA ILE A 223 -12.29 12.61 -14.04
C ILE A 223 -13.14 12.41 -15.27
N VAL A 224 -14.36 12.92 -15.24
CA VAL A 224 -15.26 12.97 -16.39
C VAL A 224 -15.77 14.39 -16.53
N ALA A 225 -15.31 15.13 -17.52
CA ALA A 225 -15.52 16.56 -17.62
C ALA A 225 -16.04 16.97 -19.00
N GLY A 226 -17.25 17.51 -19.05
CA GLY A 226 -17.85 18.09 -20.25
C GLY A 226 -17.58 19.60 -20.38
N GLY A 227 -17.37 20.09 -21.63
CA GLY A 227 -17.30 21.50 -21.95
C GLY A 227 -16.25 22.28 -21.13
N GLU A 228 -16.68 23.29 -20.37
CA GLU A 228 -15.78 24.11 -19.54
C GLU A 228 -15.11 23.33 -18.42
N GLY A 229 -15.75 22.29 -17.91
CA GLY A 229 -15.16 21.40 -16.88
C GLY A 229 -13.86 20.74 -17.33
N ALA A 230 -13.72 20.45 -18.62
CA ALA A 230 -12.53 19.87 -19.23
C ALA A 230 -11.28 20.78 -19.15
N CYS A 231 -11.42 22.03 -18.74
CA CYS A 231 -10.30 22.94 -18.50
C CYS A 231 -9.78 22.91 -17.06
N VAL A 232 -10.42 22.15 -16.16
CA VAL A 232 -9.99 21.93 -14.77
C VAL A 232 -9.21 20.65 -14.67
N LEU A 233 -7.91 20.73 -14.32
CA LEU A 233 -7.00 19.58 -14.38
C LEU A 233 -7.45 18.41 -13.49
N HIS A 234 -7.86 18.67 -12.26
CA HIS A 234 -8.34 17.65 -11.33
C HIS A 234 -9.82 17.86 -11.01
N TYR A 235 -10.64 17.85 -12.06
CA TYR A 235 -12.10 17.96 -11.96
C TYR A 235 -12.67 16.61 -11.46
N ILE A 236 -13.19 16.60 -10.25
CA ILE A 236 -13.70 15.37 -9.60
C ILE A 236 -15.18 15.47 -9.18
N GLU A 237 -15.82 16.59 -9.45
CA GLU A 237 -17.24 16.79 -9.15
C GLU A 237 -18.10 15.83 -9.95
N ASN A 238 -17.83 15.68 -11.24
CA ASN A 238 -18.50 14.77 -12.18
C ASN A 238 -20.03 14.84 -12.08
N ASP A 239 -20.61 16.07 -12.01
CA ASP A 239 -22.02 16.26 -11.66
C ASP A 239 -22.88 16.93 -12.75
N LYS A 240 -22.29 17.27 -13.91
CA LYS A 240 -22.97 18.00 -14.97
C LYS A 240 -23.55 17.08 -16.05
N GLU A 241 -24.60 17.56 -16.69
CA GLU A 241 -25.17 16.93 -17.89
C GLU A 241 -24.35 17.31 -19.12
N LEU A 242 -24.01 16.33 -19.93
CA LEU A 242 -23.28 16.49 -21.18
C LEU A 242 -24.17 17.05 -22.30
N LYS A 243 -23.71 18.08 -22.96
CA LYS A 243 -24.39 18.72 -24.10
C LYS A 243 -23.84 18.17 -25.41
N ASN A 244 -24.64 18.21 -26.47
CA ASN A 244 -24.27 17.74 -27.80
C ASN A 244 -23.06 18.46 -28.41
N THR A 245 -22.69 19.64 -27.87
CA THR A 245 -21.58 20.47 -28.34
C THR A 245 -20.33 20.35 -27.48
N ASP A 246 -20.39 19.59 -26.38
CA ASP A 246 -19.27 19.51 -25.46
C ASP A 246 -18.16 18.62 -25.99
N LEU A 247 -16.94 19.06 -25.81
CA LEU A 247 -15.78 18.20 -25.80
C LEU A 247 -15.72 17.56 -24.42
N ILE A 248 -15.54 16.24 -24.36
CA ILE A 248 -15.48 15.48 -23.11
C ILE A 248 -14.04 15.04 -22.89
N LEU A 249 -13.49 15.44 -21.75
CA LEU A 249 -12.23 14.92 -21.24
C LEU A 249 -12.54 13.81 -20.23
N VAL A 250 -11.88 12.67 -20.39
CA VAL A 250 -11.93 11.58 -19.39
C VAL A 250 -10.50 11.23 -19.01
N ASP A 251 -10.24 11.21 -17.72
CA ASP A 251 -9.00 10.73 -17.14
C ASP A 251 -9.35 9.65 -16.10
N ALA A 252 -9.08 8.40 -16.44
CA ALA A 252 -9.46 7.25 -15.64
C ALA A 252 -8.48 6.09 -15.82
N GLY A 253 -8.22 5.39 -14.73
CA GLY A 253 -7.40 4.19 -14.74
C GLY A 253 -7.81 3.23 -13.63
N CYS A 254 -7.67 1.93 -13.86
CA CYS A 254 -7.92 0.94 -12.83
C CYS A 254 -6.63 0.58 -12.05
N GLU A 255 -6.81 0.13 -10.82
CA GLU A 255 -5.77 -0.58 -10.07
C GLU A 255 -6.01 -2.09 -10.18
N TYR A 256 -5.00 -2.82 -10.62
CA TYR A 256 -5.00 -4.28 -10.65
C TYR A 256 -3.84 -4.84 -9.84
N LYS A 257 -4.14 -5.59 -8.77
CA LYS A 257 -3.13 -6.16 -7.86
C LYS A 257 -2.10 -5.11 -7.37
N MET A 258 -2.57 -3.94 -6.98
CA MET A 258 -1.77 -2.81 -6.49
C MET A 258 -0.90 -2.10 -7.54
N TYR A 259 -1.12 -2.35 -8.82
CA TYR A 259 -0.48 -1.65 -9.94
C TYR A 259 -1.52 -0.82 -10.68
N ALA A 260 -1.23 0.46 -10.83
CA ALA A 260 -2.09 1.43 -11.49
C ALA A 260 -1.90 1.40 -13.01
N SER A 261 -2.98 1.75 -13.72
CA SER A 261 -2.96 2.26 -15.08
C SER A 261 -3.48 3.68 -15.09
N ASP A 262 -3.19 4.42 -16.16
CA ASP A 262 -3.49 5.84 -16.29
C ASP A 262 -3.71 6.16 -17.77
N ILE A 263 -4.90 6.67 -18.13
CA ILE A 263 -5.30 7.04 -19.51
C ILE A 263 -6.10 8.33 -19.45
N THR A 264 -5.65 9.31 -20.23
CA THR A 264 -6.42 10.53 -20.46
C THR A 264 -6.73 10.67 -21.95
#